data_a39b674dc36483de9ef808da4439f9c6
#
_entry.id   a39b674dc36483de9ef808da4439f9c6
#
_cell.length_a   1.000
_cell.length_b   1.000
_cell.length_c   1.000
_cell.angle_alpha   90.00
_cell.angle_beta   90.00
_cell.angle_gamma   90.00
#
_symmetry.space_group_name_H-M   'P 1'
#
loop_
_entity.id
_entity.type
_entity.pdbx_description
1 polymer ?
#
loop_
_entity_poly.entity_id
_entity_poly.type
_entity_poly.pdbx_seq_one_letter_code
_entity_poly.pdbx_strand_id
1 'polypeptide(L)'
;MLKIPSTLLPAALGLSVIGFAFTSMVETAEASPTALASRSYEVTITNLSANQIISPPILATHDDSARMFTPGAAASAELAAIAEDGDNSAMLSLLAANPGVLDIVTAGGGIAPGASITLTIEADGMHRWFSMAGMFVTTNDAFVGVDSMTVDAMSTAGKFFVPVWDAGSEANSENGMYIPGPPFGNGVVHDPAPSEGFVHLHSGIHGIMDALPETYDWGSYGALIEFKRL
;
A
#
# COMPACT_ATOMS: atom_id res chain seq x y z
N MET A 1 28.30 46.70 -75.61
CA MET A 1 28.03 46.49 -77.02
C MET A 1 26.95 45.45 -77.16
N LEU A 2 25.75 45.89 -77.49
CA LEU A 2 24.86 45.40 -78.57
C LEU A 2 24.48 43.90 -78.40
N LYS A 3 23.29 43.45 -78.53
CA LYS A 3 22.01 43.89 -79.10
C LYS A 3 20.90 42.97 -78.57
N ILE A 4 19.72 43.53 -78.37
CA ILE A 4 18.44 42.86 -78.33
C ILE A 4 18.06 42.49 -79.80
N PRO A 5 17.25 41.44 -80.07
CA PRO A 5 15.86 41.76 -80.36
C PRO A 5 14.82 40.80 -79.79
N SER A 6 13.65 41.41 -79.57
CA SER A 6 12.29 40.95 -79.26
C SER A 6 11.69 39.99 -80.32
N THR A 7 10.86 39.06 -79.91
CA THR A 7 9.68 38.61 -80.68
C THR A 7 8.54 38.14 -79.75
N LEU A 8 7.37 38.49 -80.18
CA LEU A 8 6.06 38.53 -79.65
C LEU A 8 5.41 37.17 -79.28
N LEU A 9 4.45 37.26 -78.33
CA LEU A 9 3.34 36.41 -77.91
C LEU A 9 2.68 35.51 -78.99
N PRO A 10 1.95 34.45 -78.56
CA PRO A 10 0.54 34.68 -78.17
C PRO A 10 0.04 34.02 -76.86
N ALA A 11 -1.03 34.59 -76.33
CA ALA A 11 -1.79 34.20 -75.18
C ALA A 11 -2.56 32.92 -75.44
N ALA A 12 -2.52 32.01 -74.49
CA ALA A 12 -3.51 30.89 -74.35
C ALA A 12 -4.18 30.99 -73.00
N LEU A 13 -5.49 31.23 -73.03
CA LEU A 13 -6.38 31.20 -71.90
C LEU A 13 -6.49 29.77 -71.39
N GLY A 14 -5.89 29.46 -70.24
CA GLY A 14 -6.06 28.17 -69.56
C GLY A 14 -7.03 28.33 -68.39
N LEU A 15 -8.20 27.70 -68.51
CA LEU A 15 -9.22 27.63 -67.46
C LEU A 15 -8.71 26.79 -66.30
N SER A 16 -8.42 27.43 -65.16
CA SER A 16 -7.97 26.74 -63.94
C SER A 16 -9.17 26.25 -63.18
N VAL A 17 -9.41 24.93 -63.20
CA VAL A 17 -10.38 24.25 -62.34
C VAL A 17 -9.75 24.06 -60.97
N ILE A 18 -10.22 24.83 -59.98
CA ILE A 18 -9.81 24.65 -58.59
C ILE A 18 -10.61 23.44 -58.07
N GLY A 19 -9.97 22.28 -58.01
CA GLY A 19 -10.48 21.10 -57.32
C GLY A 19 -10.30 21.28 -55.83
N PHE A 20 -11.41 21.51 -55.07
CA PHE A 20 -11.42 21.37 -53.64
C PHE A 20 -11.35 19.89 -53.26
N ALA A 21 -10.18 19.43 -52.83
CA ALA A 21 -10.02 18.14 -52.19
C ALA A 21 -10.57 18.27 -50.75
N PHE A 22 -11.76 17.72 -50.52
CA PHE A 22 -12.25 17.46 -49.16
C PHE A 22 -11.46 16.28 -48.59
N THR A 23 -10.43 16.54 -47.80
CA THR A 23 -9.84 15.54 -46.91
C THR A 23 -10.80 15.36 -45.76
N SER A 24 -11.60 14.28 -45.75
CA SER A 24 -12.33 13.84 -44.60
C SER A 24 -11.31 13.39 -43.55
N MET A 25 -11.08 14.22 -42.52
CA MET A 25 -10.44 13.75 -41.30
C MET A 25 -11.38 12.73 -40.66
N VAL A 26 -11.03 11.46 -40.78
CA VAL A 26 -11.56 10.42 -39.93
C VAL A 26 -10.93 10.64 -38.57
N GLU A 27 -11.66 11.32 -37.70
CA GLU A 27 -11.33 11.41 -36.27
C GLU A 27 -11.51 10.00 -35.72
N THR A 28 -10.41 9.27 -35.59
CA THR A 28 -10.39 8.03 -34.81
C THR A 28 -10.64 8.44 -33.38
N ALA A 29 -11.89 8.31 -32.91
CA ALA A 29 -12.19 8.36 -31.50
C ALA A 29 -11.36 7.26 -30.85
N GLU A 30 -10.28 7.64 -30.18
CA GLU A 30 -9.59 6.76 -29.23
C GLU A 30 -10.65 6.36 -28.21
N ALA A 31 -10.97 5.06 -28.17
CA ALA A 31 -11.82 4.52 -27.14
C ALA A 31 -11.14 4.83 -25.81
N SER A 32 -11.72 5.74 -25.02
CA SER A 32 -11.30 5.95 -23.64
C SER A 32 -11.23 4.57 -22.97
N PRO A 33 -10.15 4.23 -22.27
CA PRO A 33 -10.07 2.96 -21.57
C PRO A 33 -11.31 2.86 -20.69
N THR A 34 -12.12 1.84 -20.91
CA THR A 34 -13.30 1.57 -20.11
C THR A 34 -12.80 1.40 -18.69
N ALA A 35 -13.08 2.36 -17.81
CA ALA A 35 -12.76 2.24 -16.40
C ALA A 35 -13.33 0.91 -15.93
N LEU A 36 -12.47 -0.01 -15.51
CA LEU A 36 -12.90 -1.30 -14.99
C LEU A 36 -13.75 -1.01 -13.75
N ALA A 37 -14.97 -1.59 -13.74
CA ALA A 37 -15.91 -1.34 -12.65
C ALA A 37 -15.27 -1.67 -11.31
N SER A 38 -15.31 -0.73 -10.38
CA SER A 38 -14.91 -0.95 -8.99
C SER A 38 -15.77 -2.05 -8.36
N ARG A 39 -15.20 -2.79 -7.45
CA ARG A 39 -15.82 -3.88 -6.70
C ARG A 39 -15.52 -3.73 -5.23
N SER A 40 -16.55 -3.88 -4.42
CA SER A 40 -16.42 -3.85 -2.97
C SER A 40 -16.06 -5.23 -2.42
N TYR A 41 -15.20 -5.24 -1.43
CA TYR A 41 -14.79 -6.44 -0.70
C TYR A 41 -14.94 -6.22 0.80
N GLU A 42 -15.53 -7.19 1.49
CA GLU A 42 -15.39 -7.32 2.94
C GLU A 42 -14.04 -7.94 3.26
N VAL A 43 -13.28 -7.30 4.13
CA VAL A 43 -12.00 -7.77 4.67
C VAL A 43 -12.16 -7.99 6.15
N THR A 44 -12.16 -9.24 6.59
CA THR A 44 -12.20 -9.60 8.02
C THR A 44 -10.78 -9.92 8.48
N ILE A 45 -10.32 -9.20 9.51
CA ILE A 45 -9.01 -9.38 10.12
C ILE A 45 -9.22 -9.96 11.52
N THR A 46 -8.68 -11.14 11.76
CA THR A 46 -8.70 -11.80 13.06
C THR A 46 -7.32 -11.80 13.68
N ASN A 47 -7.17 -11.26 14.89
CA ASN A 47 -5.93 -11.32 15.64
C ASN A 47 -5.72 -12.75 16.18
N LEU A 48 -4.65 -13.41 15.78
CA LEU A 48 -4.35 -14.79 16.17
C LEU A 48 -3.47 -14.91 17.42
N SER A 49 -2.94 -13.80 17.92
CA SER A 49 -2.11 -13.80 19.12
C SER A 49 -2.92 -14.06 20.38
N ALA A 50 -2.24 -14.55 21.41
CA ALA A 50 -2.87 -14.75 22.72
C ALA A 50 -2.99 -13.47 23.54
N ASN A 51 -1.99 -12.57 23.44
CA ASN A 51 -1.90 -11.38 24.30
C ASN A 51 -1.38 -10.11 23.61
N GLN A 52 -1.13 -10.14 22.29
CA GLN A 52 -0.80 -8.94 21.54
C GLN A 52 -2.06 -8.25 21.02
N ILE A 53 -2.15 -6.94 21.16
CA ILE A 53 -3.17 -6.13 20.50
C ILE A 53 -2.59 -5.70 19.15
N ILE A 54 -3.34 -5.80 18.06
CA ILE A 54 -3.00 -5.13 16.81
C ILE A 54 -3.51 -3.69 16.93
N SER A 55 -2.63 -2.68 16.73
CA SER A 55 -3.07 -1.27 16.64
C SER A 55 -4.09 -1.08 15.52
N PRO A 56 -4.84 0.02 15.45
CA PRO A 56 -5.79 0.23 14.37
C PRO A 56 -5.11 0.04 13.00
N PRO A 57 -5.39 -1.06 12.27
CA PRO A 57 -4.69 -1.30 11.02
C PRO A 57 -5.15 -0.35 9.92
N ILE A 58 -4.21 -0.01 9.02
CA ILE A 58 -4.46 0.70 7.77
C ILE A 58 -4.42 -0.29 6.60
N LEU A 59 -5.41 -0.21 5.73
CA LEU A 59 -5.57 -1.03 4.55
C LEU A 59 -5.57 -0.13 3.31
N ALA A 60 -4.98 -0.57 2.21
CA ALA A 60 -5.07 0.12 0.94
C ALA A 60 -5.21 -0.84 -0.23
N THR A 61 -5.95 -0.42 -1.25
CA THR A 61 -5.92 -1.01 -2.59
C THR A 61 -5.21 -0.06 -3.54
N HIS A 62 -4.32 -0.62 -4.36
CA HIS A 62 -3.41 0.20 -5.17
C HIS A 62 -2.96 -0.53 -6.43
N ASP A 63 -2.31 0.18 -7.32
CA ASP A 63 -1.55 -0.36 -8.45
C ASP A 63 -0.13 -0.78 -8.00
N ASP A 64 0.73 -1.14 -8.93
CA ASP A 64 2.10 -1.59 -8.65
C ASP A 64 3.08 -0.46 -8.30
N SER A 65 2.65 0.81 -8.38
CA SER A 65 3.46 1.98 -8.02
C SER A 65 3.46 2.31 -6.53
N ALA A 66 2.48 1.81 -5.77
CA ALA A 66 2.36 2.07 -4.34
C ALA A 66 2.74 0.84 -3.50
N ARG A 67 3.39 1.08 -2.36
CA ARG A 67 3.74 0.07 -1.36
C ARG A 67 3.72 0.67 0.03
N MET A 68 3.30 -0.12 1.01
CA MET A 68 3.43 0.28 2.43
C MET A 68 4.81 -0.06 2.98
N PHE A 69 5.38 -1.21 2.56
CA PHE A 69 6.71 -1.64 2.95
C PHE A 69 7.30 -2.59 1.89
N THR A 70 8.58 -2.89 2.02
CA THR A 70 9.26 -3.88 1.16
C THR A 70 10.18 -4.72 2.02
N PRO A 71 9.96 -6.04 2.12
CA PRO A 71 10.87 -6.92 2.84
C PRO A 71 12.30 -6.79 2.33
N GLY A 72 13.26 -6.67 3.25
CA GLY A 72 14.68 -6.48 2.95
C GLY A 72 15.10 -5.04 2.66
N ALA A 73 14.17 -4.09 2.58
CA ALA A 73 14.48 -2.65 2.50
C ALA A 73 14.36 -1.98 3.86
N ALA A 74 14.96 -0.81 4.02
CA ALA A 74 14.75 0.01 5.22
C ALA A 74 13.29 0.43 5.34
N ALA A 75 12.78 0.50 6.58
CA ALA A 75 11.47 1.08 6.85
C ALA A 75 11.43 2.55 6.43
N SER A 76 10.32 2.99 5.86
CA SER A 76 10.05 4.42 5.72
C SER A 76 9.67 5.02 7.07
N ALA A 77 9.74 6.34 7.20
CA ALA A 77 9.32 7.02 8.44
C ALA A 77 7.84 6.75 8.75
N GLU A 78 6.99 6.59 7.72
CA GLU A 78 5.58 6.29 7.86
C GLU A 78 5.34 4.86 8.37
N LEU A 79 6.16 3.89 7.92
CA LEU A 79 6.10 2.53 8.43
C LEU A 79 6.63 2.46 9.86
N ALA A 80 7.75 3.13 10.15
CA ALA A 80 8.31 3.21 11.50
C ALA A 80 7.27 3.76 12.49
N ALA A 81 6.57 4.85 12.16
CA ALA A 81 5.50 5.40 13.00
C ALA A 81 4.36 4.39 13.27
N ILE A 82 4.02 3.55 12.29
CA ILE A 82 3.06 2.45 12.52
C ILE A 82 3.66 1.42 13.47
N ALA A 83 4.89 0.98 13.21
CA ALA A 83 5.49 -0.17 13.87
C ALA A 83 5.94 0.13 15.31
N GLU A 84 6.36 1.36 15.58
CA GLU A 84 6.86 1.82 16.89
C GLU A 84 5.75 2.41 17.77
N ASP A 85 4.80 3.17 17.18
CA ASP A 85 3.79 3.94 17.92
C ASP A 85 2.35 3.52 17.65
N GLY A 86 2.12 2.67 16.63
CA GLY A 86 0.77 2.35 16.14
C GLY A 86 0.09 3.55 15.44
N ASP A 87 0.86 4.59 15.08
CA ASP A 87 0.37 5.79 14.40
C ASP A 87 0.37 5.62 12.89
N ASN A 88 -0.81 5.51 12.30
CA ASN A 88 -1.00 5.38 10.86
C ASN A 88 -1.23 6.71 10.11
N SER A 89 -1.18 7.85 10.79
CA SER A 89 -1.54 9.16 10.23
C SER A 89 -0.62 9.61 9.09
N ALA A 90 0.69 9.37 9.23
CA ALA A 90 1.68 9.68 8.20
C ALA A 90 1.51 8.77 6.98
N MET A 91 1.30 7.46 7.18
CA MET A 91 1.05 6.50 6.11
C MET A 91 -0.26 6.82 5.37
N LEU A 92 -1.33 7.16 6.10
CA LEU A 92 -2.59 7.61 5.52
C LEU A 92 -2.38 8.81 4.58
N SER A 93 -1.60 9.80 5.03
CA SER A 93 -1.29 11.00 4.23
C SER A 93 -0.48 10.67 2.98
N LEU A 94 0.52 9.78 3.11
CA LEU A 94 1.36 9.31 2.01
C LEU A 94 0.52 8.60 0.94
N LEU A 95 -0.30 7.65 1.36
CA LEU A 95 -1.16 6.87 0.47
C LEU A 95 -2.22 7.75 -0.21
N ALA A 96 -2.84 8.67 0.53
CA ALA A 96 -3.85 9.59 -0.01
C ALA A 96 -3.27 10.56 -1.07
N ALA A 97 -1.99 10.84 -1.02
CA ALA A 97 -1.30 11.68 -2.01
C ALA A 97 -0.84 10.90 -3.25
N ASN A 98 -0.86 9.56 -3.22
CA ASN A 98 -0.38 8.73 -4.31
C ASN A 98 -1.52 8.42 -5.30
N PRO A 99 -1.42 8.83 -6.58
CA PRO A 99 -2.46 8.57 -7.58
C PRO A 99 -2.64 7.08 -7.94
N GLY A 100 -1.68 6.23 -7.58
CA GLY A 100 -1.77 4.77 -7.73
C GLY A 100 -2.57 4.09 -6.62
N VAL A 101 -3.14 4.83 -5.66
CA VAL A 101 -4.00 4.30 -4.59
C VAL A 101 -5.45 4.60 -4.90
N LEU A 102 -6.30 3.57 -4.88
CA LEU A 102 -7.74 3.71 -5.13
C LEU A 102 -8.51 3.98 -3.85
N ASP A 103 -8.28 3.16 -2.83
CA ASP A 103 -9.05 3.23 -1.59
C ASP A 103 -8.15 2.97 -0.37
N ILE A 104 -8.46 3.65 0.72
CA ILE A 104 -7.74 3.55 1.99
C ILE A 104 -8.77 3.44 3.11
N VAL A 105 -8.62 2.44 3.95
CA VAL A 105 -9.51 2.21 5.09
C VAL A 105 -8.68 2.02 6.35
N THR A 106 -9.09 2.67 7.42
CA THR A 106 -8.51 2.50 8.75
C THR A 106 -9.56 1.97 9.71
N ALA A 107 -9.15 1.11 10.64
CA ALA A 107 -10.02 0.67 11.71
C ALA A 107 -10.22 1.77 12.75
N GLY A 108 -11.41 1.85 13.33
CA GLY A 108 -11.73 2.81 14.41
C GLY A 108 -11.11 2.48 15.76
N GLY A 109 -10.40 1.35 15.88
CA GLY A 109 -9.76 0.88 17.11
C GLY A 109 -8.87 -0.33 16.88
N GLY A 110 -8.05 -0.68 17.87
CA GLY A 110 -7.20 -1.86 17.81
C GLY A 110 -7.99 -3.16 17.87
N ILE A 111 -7.36 -4.26 17.46
CA ILE A 111 -7.95 -5.60 17.46
C ILE A 111 -7.38 -6.37 18.66
N ALA A 112 -8.22 -6.64 19.66
CA ALA A 112 -7.83 -7.41 20.83
C ALA A 112 -7.45 -8.86 20.47
N PRO A 113 -6.67 -9.57 21.30
CA PRO A 113 -6.36 -10.98 21.13
C PRO A 113 -7.61 -11.83 20.86
N GLY A 114 -7.58 -12.64 19.82
CA GLY A 114 -8.69 -13.51 19.41
C GLY A 114 -9.91 -12.78 18.82
N ALA A 115 -9.93 -11.45 18.80
CA ALA A 115 -11.02 -10.67 18.22
C ALA A 115 -10.85 -10.49 16.71
N SER A 116 -11.96 -10.11 16.05
CA SER A 116 -11.99 -9.80 14.62
C SER A 116 -12.65 -8.45 14.36
N ILE A 117 -12.22 -7.79 13.29
CA ILE A 117 -12.92 -6.64 12.70
C ILE A 117 -13.22 -6.94 11.25
N THR A 118 -14.27 -6.31 10.72
CA THR A 118 -14.60 -6.37 9.29
C THR A 118 -14.67 -4.96 8.74
N LEU A 119 -13.95 -4.73 7.65
CA LEU A 119 -13.88 -3.46 6.94
C LEU A 119 -14.30 -3.68 5.48
N THR A 120 -14.78 -2.64 4.82
CA THR A 120 -15.09 -2.70 3.38
C THR A 120 -14.08 -1.85 2.64
N ILE A 121 -13.53 -2.40 1.55
CA ILE A 121 -12.56 -1.73 0.69
C ILE A 121 -12.93 -1.93 -0.78
N GLU A 122 -12.68 -0.90 -1.60
CA GLU A 122 -12.90 -0.95 -3.04
C GLU A 122 -11.65 -1.40 -3.78
N ALA A 123 -11.81 -2.17 -4.87
CA ALA A 123 -10.73 -2.51 -5.79
C ALA A 123 -11.25 -2.53 -7.23
N ASP A 124 -10.37 -2.32 -8.20
CA ASP A 124 -10.67 -2.44 -9.63
C ASP A 124 -9.57 -3.20 -10.38
N GLY A 125 -9.68 -3.30 -11.69
CA GLY A 125 -8.70 -4.03 -12.49
C GLY A 125 -7.31 -3.38 -12.57
N MET A 126 -7.19 -2.10 -12.23
CA MET A 126 -5.91 -1.36 -12.18
C MET A 126 -5.34 -1.36 -10.77
N HIS A 127 -6.19 -1.16 -9.76
CA HIS A 127 -5.84 -1.10 -8.33
C HIS A 127 -6.24 -2.42 -7.66
N ARG A 128 -5.58 -3.48 -8.05
CA ARG A 128 -5.86 -4.86 -7.62
C ARG A 128 -4.91 -5.38 -6.54
N TRP A 129 -3.94 -4.57 -6.14
CA TRP A 129 -3.03 -4.91 -5.06
C TRP A 129 -3.62 -4.45 -3.74
N PHE A 130 -3.44 -5.27 -2.73
CA PHE A 130 -3.87 -5.02 -1.37
C PHE A 130 -2.66 -5.02 -0.45
N SER A 131 -2.57 -4.01 0.39
CA SER A 131 -1.58 -3.91 1.46
C SER A 131 -2.24 -3.55 2.77
N MET A 132 -1.65 -4.01 3.87
CA MET A 132 -2.10 -3.76 5.24
C MET A 132 -0.91 -3.67 6.17
N ALA A 133 -0.99 -2.80 7.18
CA ALA A 133 -0.05 -2.75 8.31
C ALA A 133 -0.78 -2.36 9.60
N GLY A 134 -0.33 -2.92 10.73
CA GLY A 134 -0.78 -2.57 12.07
C GLY A 134 0.20 -3.13 13.11
N MET A 135 0.61 -2.32 14.08
CA MET A 135 1.58 -2.68 15.10
C MET A 135 1.10 -3.81 16.02
N PHE A 136 1.99 -4.68 16.45
CA PHE A 136 1.81 -5.44 17.70
C PHE A 136 2.28 -4.58 18.88
N VAL A 137 1.32 -4.01 19.61
CA VAL A 137 1.59 -2.90 20.53
C VAL A 137 2.48 -3.25 21.74
N THR A 138 2.68 -4.54 22.05
CA THR A 138 3.57 -4.98 23.13
C THR A 138 4.90 -5.50 22.57
N THR A 139 5.48 -4.74 21.64
CA THR A 139 6.80 -4.96 21.03
C THR A 139 7.47 -3.61 20.81
N ASN A 140 8.75 -3.61 20.41
CA ASN A 140 9.46 -2.41 20.01
C ASN A 140 8.91 -1.89 18.66
N ASP A 141 9.05 -2.69 17.58
CA ASP A 141 8.65 -2.29 16.22
C ASP A 141 8.08 -3.44 15.39
N ALA A 142 7.45 -4.44 16.04
CA ALA A 142 6.78 -5.51 15.30
C ALA A 142 5.43 -5.07 14.74
N PHE A 143 5.15 -5.45 13.50
CA PHE A 143 3.87 -5.20 12.88
C PHE A 143 3.31 -6.41 12.11
N VAL A 144 2.00 -6.53 12.10
CA VAL A 144 1.27 -7.48 11.25
C VAL A 144 1.05 -6.82 9.92
N GLY A 145 1.49 -7.43 8.82
CA GLY A 145 1.44 -6.76 7.54
C GLY A 145 1.36 -7.68 6.32
N VAL A 146 0.72 -7.15 5.29
CA VAL A 146 0.66 -7.71 3.94
C VAL A 146 1.16 -6.65 2.97
N ASP A 147 2.10 -7.02 2.11
CA ASP A 147 2.58 -6.16 1.04
C ASP A 147 2.11 -6.69 -0.31
N SER A 148 1.33 -5.88 -1.02
CA SER A 148 0.98 -6.05 -2.43
C SER A 148 0.46 -7.45 -2.81
N MET A 149 -0.49 -8.00 -2.06
CA MET A 149 -1.21 -9.20 -2.46
C MET A 149 -2.34 -8.86 -3.43
N THR A 150 -2.58 -9.72 -4.43
CA THR A 150 -3.69 -9.47 -5.37
C THR A 150 -5.04 -9.77 -4.72
N VAL A 151 -5.99 -8.85 -4.86
CA VAL A 151 -7.35 -8.99 -4.30
C VAL A 151 -8.06 -10.23 -4.88
N ASP A 152 -7.87 -10.51 -6.17
CA ASP A 152 -8.48 -11.69 -6.81
C ASP A 152 -7.94 -13.01 -6.24
N ALA A 153 -6.62 -13.09 -5.98
CA ALA A 153 -6.01 -14.26 -5.34
C ALA A 153 -6.56 -14.45 -3.92
N MET A 154 -6.69 -13.35 -3.17
CA MET A 154 -7.21 -13.36 -1.80
C MET A 154 -8.69 -13.78 -1.77
N SER A 155 -9.54 -13.21 -2.63
CA SER A 155 -10.97 -13.56 -2.68
C SER A 155 -11.23 -15.01 -3.12
N THR A 156 -10.33 -15.60 -3.92
CA THR A 156 -10.44 -16.99 -4.38
C THR A 156 -9.94 -17.98 -3.33
N ALA A 157 -8.84 -17.66 -2.63
CA ALA A 157 -8.27 -18.53 -1.59
C ALA A 157 -9.06 -18.48 -0.26
N GLY A 158 -9.82 -17.42 -0.04
CA GLY A 158 -10.70 -17.25 1.11
C GLY A 158 -10.01 -16.83 2.40
N LYS A 159 -8.83 -17.35 2.72
CA LYS A 159 -8.13 -17.12 3.99
C LYS A 159 -6.62 -17.04 3.81
N PHE A 160 -6.00 -16.04 4.48
CA PHE A 160 -4.55 -15.84 4.49
C PHE A 160 -4.03 -15.67 5.90
N PHE A 161 -3.02 -16.43 6.25
CA PHE A 161 -2.26 -16.22 7.48
C PHE A 161 -1.21 -15.13 7.24
N VAL A 162 -1.25 -14.10 8.07
CA VAL A 162 -0.40 -12.93 7.96
C VAL A 162 0.78 -13.05 8.91
N PRO A 163 2.01 -12.96 8.42
CA PRO A 163 3.20 -13.00 9.27
C PRO A 163 3.30 -11.73 10.12
N VAL A 164 4.16 -11.81 11.13
CA VAL A 164 4.62 -10.65 11.88
C VAL A 164 5.98 -10.24 11.33
N TRP A 165 6.09 -8.99 10.98
CA TRP A 165 7.29 -8.34 10.49
C TRP A 165 7.93 -7.54 11.60
N ASP A 166 9.21 -7.37 11.49
CA ASP A 166 10.05 -6.44 12.21
C ASP A 166 10.34 -5.28 11.25
N ALA A 167 10.12 -4.05 11.66
CA ALA A 167 10.39 -2.91 10.81
C ALA A 167 11.89 -2.62 10.70
N GLY A 168 12.68 -3.12 11.64
CA GLY A 168 14.12 -2.87 11.74
C GLY A 168 14.43 -1.39 12.00
N SER A 169 13.47 -0.66 12.54
CA SER A 169 13.56 0.77 12.82
C SER A 169 13.91 1.04 14.27
N GLU A 170 13.60 0.12 15.19
CA GLU A 170 13.96 0.14 16.60
C GLU A 170 14.61 -1.17 17.02
N ALA A 171 15.48 -1.14 18.03
CA ALA A 171 16.13 -2.35 18.53
C ALA A 171 15.15 -3.24 19.30
N ASN A 172 15.16 -4.54 19.04
CA ASN A 172 14.33 -5.54 19.74
C ASN A 172 14.84 -5.83 21.15
N SER A 173 14.90 -4.79 22.00
CA SER A 173 15.43 -4.91 23.36
C SER A 173 14.48 -5.58 24.34
N GLU A 174 13.19 -5.65 24.02
CA GLU A 174 12.11 -6.13 24.89
C GLU A 174 12.04 -5.38 26.25
N ASN A 175 12.63 -4.17 26.31
CA ASN A 175 12.62 -3.32 27.48
C ASN A 175 11.29 -2.56 27.55
N GLY A 176 10.54 -2.77 28.62
CA GLY A 176 9.23 -2.13 28.85
C GLY A 176 9.26 -0.61 28.80
N MET A 177 10.45 0.02 28.94
CA MET A 177 10.62 1.46 28.75
C MET A 177 10.37 1.90 27.31
N TYR A 178 10.53 1.04 26.34
CA TYR A 178 10.44 1.32 24.91
C TYR A 178 9.26 0.61 24.22
N ILE A 179 8.40 -0.03 25.02
CA ILE A 179 7.20 -0.74 24.53
C ILE A 179 5.98 0.11 24.81
N PRO A 180 5.25 0.62 23.79
CA PRO A 180 4.13 1.54 24.00
C PRO A 180 2.86 0.86 24.50
N GLY A 181 2.68 -0.42 24.22
CA GLY A 181 1.48 -1.16 24.58
C GLY A 181 1.42 -1.65 26.03
N PRO A 182 0.24 -2.08 26.48
CA PRO A 182 0.09 -2.64 27.81
C PRO A 182 0.90 -3.95 27.96
N PRO A 183 1.44 -4.24 29.16
CA PRO A 183 1.22 -3.52 30.41
C PRO A 183 2.17 -2.34 30.61
N PHE A 184 3.10 -2.09 29.68
CA PHE A 184 4.17 -1.12 29.85
C PHE A 184 3.71 0.32 29.62
N GLY A 185 3.16 0.60 28.43
CA GLY A 185 2.38 1.81 28.15
C GLY A 185 3.15 3.12 28.28
N ASN A 186 4.42 3.16 27.84
CA ASN A 186 5.24 4.34 28.11
C ASN A 186 5.27 5.38 26.98
N GLY A 187 4.42 5.25 25.95
CA GLY A 187 4.26 6.26 24.90
C GLY A 187 5.38 6.24 23.87
N VAL A 188 5.80 7.42 23.43
CA VAL A 188 6.69 7.65 22.30
C VAL A 188 8.19 7.68 22.69
N VAL A 189 8.66 6.80 23.54
CA VAL A 189 10.09 6.69 23.90
C VAL A 189 10.67 5.49 23.18
N HIS A 190 11.54 5.75 22.20
CA HIS A 190 12.15 4.72 21.37
C HIS A 190 13.52 4.32 21.90
N ASP A 191 13.92 3.05 21.67
CA ASP A 191 15.21 2.53 22.08
C ASP A 191 16.33 3.19 21.25
N PRO A 192 17.31 3.86 21.88
CA PRO A 192 18.41 4.50 21.17
C PRO A 192 19.48 3.51 20.68
N ALA A 193 19.34 2.22 20.96
CA ALA A 193 20.27 1.20 20.48
C ALA A 193 20.17 1.04 18.96
N PRO A 194 21.26 0.59 18.28
CA PRO A 194 21.22 0.30 16.87
C PRO A 194 20.19 -0.79 16.54
N SER A 195 19.33 -0.51 15.57
CA SER A 195 18.36 -1.46 15.00
C SER A 195 18.96 -2.24 13.82
N GLU A 196 18.23 -3.22 13.29
CA GLU A 196 18.62 -4.06 12.16
C GLU A 196 18.70 -3.26 10.85
N GLY A 197 17.93 -2.19 10.71
CA GLY A 197 17.94 -1.27 9.59
C GLY A 197 17.21 -1.74 8.35
N PHE A 198 16.44 -2.83 8.42
CA PHE A 198 15.63 -3.33 7.30
C PHE A 198 14.45 -4.17 7.76
N VAL A 199 13.37 -4.14 6.98
CA VAL A 199 12.17 -4.95 7.24
C VAL A 199 12.44 -6.43 7.03
N HIS A 200 12.17 -7.25 8.04
CA HIS A 200 12.34 -8.70 7.99
C HIS A 200 11.26 -9.44 8.79
N LEU A 201 11.21 -10.76 8.72
CA LEU A 201 10.32 -11.54 9.56
C LEU A 201 10.77 -11.43 11.02
N HIS A 202 9.84 -11.08 11.90
CA HIS A 202 10.15 -10.98 13.33
C HIS A 202 10.42 -12.36 13.93
N SER A 203 11.45 -12.46 14.74
CA SER A 203 11.90 -13.72 15.33
C SER A 203 11.08 -14.19 16.55
N GLY A 204 10.12 -13.38 17.00
CA GLY A 204 9.35 -13.64 18.22
C GLY A 204 9.90 -12.89 19.44
N ILE A 205 9.27 -13.12 20.58
CA ILE A 205 9.70 -12.58 21.88
C ILE A 205 10.65 -13.59 22.53
N HIS A 206 11.82 -13.14 22.99
CA HIS A 206 12.90 -13.99 23.49
C HIS A 206 13.07 -13.94 25.01
N GLY A 207 12.41 -12.98 25.71
CA GLY A 207 12.52 -12.83 27.17
C GLY A 207 13.87 -12.27 27.60
N ILE A 208 14.46 -11.40 26.80
CA ILE A 208 15.74 -10.78 27.13
C ILE A 208 15.61 -9.67 28.16
N MET A 209 14.43 -9.04 28.27
CA MET A 209 14.11 -8.05 29.30
C MET A 209 12.71 -8.28 29.89
N ASP A 210 11.80 -7.32 29.72
CA ASP A 210 10.50 -7.29 30.42
C ASP A 210 9.38 -8.05 29.71
N ALA A 211 9.47 -8.23 28.38
CA ALA A 211 8.49 -8.97 27.61
C ALA A 211 8.72 -10.48 27.74
N LEU A 212 7.76 -11.18 28.38
CA LEU A 212 7.87 -12.61 28.63
C LEU A 212 7.33 -13.42 27.43
N PRO A 213 8.12 -14.35 26.85
CA PRO A 213 7.71 -15.14 25.67
C PRO A 213 6.42 -15.94 25.93
N GLU A 214 6.28 -16.56 27.10
CA GLU A 214 5.11 -17.33 27.46
C GLU A 214 3.83 -16.52 27.52
N THR A 215 3.96 -15.18 27.56
CA THR A 215 2.83 -14.26 27.58
C THR A 215 2.63 -13.55 26.24
N TYR A 216 3.70 -13.04 25.64
CA TYR A 216 3.60 -12.08 24.54
C TYR A 216 4.04 -12.62 23.17
N ASP A 217 4.64 -13.82 23.11
CA ASP A 217 4.96 -14.43 21.82
C ASP A 217 3.68 -14.89 21.10
N TRP A 218 3.68 -14.86 19.78
CA TRP A 218 2.50 -15.14 18.93
C TRP A 218 2.65 -16.39 18.07
N GLY A 219 3.83 -17.03 18.05
CA GLY A 219 4.11 -18.17 17.18
C GLY A 219 4.32 -17.78 15.72
N SER A 220 3.69 -18.50 14.78
CA SER A 220 4.01 -18.36 13.35
C SER A 220 3.33 -17.22 12.64
N TYR A 221 2.14 -16.77 13.09
CA TYR A 221 1.32 -15.79 12.40
C TYR A 221 0.63 -14.84 13.40
N GLY A 222 0.59 -13.55 13.02
CA GLY A 222 -0.04 -12.52 13.85
C GLY A 222 -1.54 -12.39 13.59
N ALA A 223 -1.97 -12.60 12.36
CA ALA A 223 -3.38 -12.46 11.99
C ALA A 223 -3.83 -13.48 10.93
N LEU A 224 -5.15 -13.57 10.79
CA LEU A 224 -5.84 -14.20 9.67
C LEU A 224 -6.64 -13.13 8.94
N ILE A 225 -6.54 -13.08 7.62
CA ILE A 225 -7.38 -12.22 6.78
C ILE A 225 -8.30 -13.11 5.94
N GLU A 226 -9.57 -12.74 5.90
CA GLU A 226 -10.59 -13.36 5.05
C GLU A 226 -11.15 -12.28 4.12
N PHE A 227 -11.22 -12.59 2.82
CA PHE A 227 -11.80 -11.73 1.80
C PHE A 227 -13.11 -12.30 1.30
N LYS A 228 -14.11 -11.44 1.20
CA LYS A 228 -15.39 -11.77 0.58
C LYS A 228 -15.77 -10.64 -0.38
N ARG A 229 -15.91 -10.97 -1.65
CA ARG A 229 -16.46 -10.05 -2.65
C ARG A 229 -17.95 -9.83 -2.41
N LEU A 230 -18.39 -8.55 -2.42
CA LEU A 230 -19.78 -8.13 -2.30
C LEU A 230 -20.52 -8.09 -3.63
#